data_484a3beb5f2f83481b048098d901c5ba
#
_entry.id   484a3beb5f2f83481b048098d901c5ba
#
_cell.length_a   1.000
_cell.length_b   1.000
_cell.length_c   1.000
_cell.angle_alpha   90.00
_cell.angle_beta   90.00
_cell.angle_gamma   90.00
#
_symmetry.space_group_name_H-M   'P 1'
#
loop_
_entity.id
_entity.type
_entity.pdbx_description
1 polymer ?
#
loop_
_entity_poly.entity_id
_entity_poly.type
_entity_poly.pdbx_seq_one_letter_code
_entity_poly.pdbx_strand_id
1 'polypeptide(L)'
;MVLAPAVVAVLFAQSPGGLVSYEEAVRCAGLTQAASELEGAESPEGRALYDAALYWSLAAMRAGTAAGRTSQAAENDQTRARIEGVRQLSADAPAARAALRQCRERAPKLD
;
A
#
# COMPACT_ATOMS: atom_id res chain seq x y z
N MET A 1 -19.06 36.18 3.82
CA MET A 1 -19.59 35.79 2.78
C MET A 1 -18.91 34.80 1.96
N VAL A 2 -17.88 34.34 1.98
CA VAL A 2 -17.29 33.51 1.07
C VAL A 2 -16.69 32.31 1.66
N LEU A 3 -17.35 31.57 2.43
CA LEU A 3 -16.76 30.48 3.13
C LEU A 3 -16.96 29.15 2.46
N ALA A 4 -17.79 29.09 1.50
CA ALA A 4 -18.12 27.85 0.86
C ALA A 4 -16.95 27.13 0.21
N PRO A 5 -16.01 27.81 -0.38
CA PRO A 5 -14.95 27.12 -1.09
C PRO A 5 -14.12 26.21 -0.21
N ALA A 6 -13.93 26.57 1.01
CA ALA A 6 -13.13 25.77 1.89
C ALA A 6 -13.78 24.42 2.16
N VAL A 7 -15.07 24.43 2.25
CA VAL A 7 -15.79 23.20 2.53
C VAL A 7 -15.67 22.23 1.38
N VAL A 8 -15.73 22.74 0.18
CA VAL A 8 -15.64 21.89 -0.97
C VAL A 8 -14.31 21.17 -1.04
N ALA A 9 -13.26 21.88 -0.71
CA ALA A 9 -11.94 21.27 -0.74
C ALA A 9 -11.84 20.11 0.21
N VAL A 10 -12.46 20.23 1.36
CA VAL A 10 -12.42 19.17 2.33
C VAL A 10 -13.10 17.92 1.80
N LEU A 11 -14.20 18.09 1.12
CA LEU A 11 -14.91 16.94 0.58
C LEU A 11 -14.09 16.17 -0.43
N PHE A 12 -13.37 16.86 -1.26
CA PHE A 12 -12.55 16.15 -2.21
C PHE A 12 -11.46 15.36 -1.56
N ALA A 13 -10.88 15.89 -0.52
CA ALA A 13 -9.80 15.21 0.13
C ALA A 13 -10.23 13.89 0.71
N GLN A 14 -11.50 13.74 0.93
CA GLN A 14 -11.99 12.53 1.55
C GLN A 14 -12.71 11.61 0.61
N SER A 15 -12.53 11.76 -0.63
CA SER A 15 -13.17 10.96 -1.61
C SER A 15 -12.90 9.49 -1.34
N PRO A 16 -13.89 8.74 -0.97
CA PRO A 16 -13.68 7.36 -0.57
C PRO A 16 -13.42 6.48 -1.77
N GLY A 17 -12.91 5.34 -1.54
CA GLY A 17 -12.63 4.39 -2.55
C GLY A 17 -11.81 4.98 -3.56
N GLY A 18 -11.49 6.15 -3.25
CA GLY A 18 -10.90 6.84 -4.19
C GLY A 18 -9.48 6.57 -4.32
N LEU A 19 -8.83 7.59 -4.60
CA LEU A 19 -7.46 7.50 -5.00
C LEU A 19 -6.60 7.32 -3.79
N VAL A 20 -5.75 6.36 -3.87
CA VAL A 20 -4.75 6.13 -2.84
C VAL A 20 -3.54 6.95 -3.22
N SER A 21 -2.91 7.59 -2.25
CA SER A 21 -1.71 8.35 -2.54
C SER A 21 -0.59 7.39 -2.95
N TYR A 22 0.37 7.94 -3.69
CA TYR A 22 1.51 7.14 -4.10
C TYR A 22 2.25 6.59 -2.89
N GLU A 23 2.48 7.43 -1.88
CA GLU A 23 3.20 7.00 -0.70
C GLU A 23 2.48 5.87 0.02
N GLU A 24 1.17 5.96 0.11
CA GLU A 24 0.41 4.91 0.76
C GLU A 24 0.46 3.62 -0.02
N ALA A 25 0.34 3.70 -1.33
CA ALA A 25 0.39 2.50 -2.17
C ALA A 25 1.76 1.83 -2.07
N VAL A 26 2.84 2.61 -2.07
CA VAL A 26 4.18 2.07 -1.93
C VAL A 26 4.36 1.40 -0.58
N ARG A 27 3.87 2.05 0.48
CA ARG A 27 3.99 1.47 1.80
C ARG A 27 3.23 0.15 1.90
N CYS A 28 2.00 0.12 1.38
CA CYS A 28 1.23 -1.11 1.41
C CYS A 28 1.85 -2.18 0.54
N ALA A 29 2.40 -1.81 -0.61
CA ALA A 29 3.09 -2.77 -1.45
C ALA A 29 4.27 -3.38 -0.71
N GLY A 30 5.06 -2.55 -0.05
CA GLY A 30 6.20 -3.04 0.70
C GLY A 30 5.83 -3.95 1.85
N LEU A 31 4.83 -3.54 2.63
CA LEU A 31 4.42 -4.33 3.78
C LEU A 31 3.81 -5.67 3.38
N THR A 32 2.96 -5.67 2.36
CA THR A 32 2.33 -6.92 1.94
C THR A 32 3.34 -7.85 1.28
N GLN A 33 4.28 -7.32 0.51
CA GLN A 33 5.33 -8.14 -0.05
C GLN A 33 6.21 -8.74 1.03
N ALA A 34 6.60 -7.92 2.00
CA ALA A 34 7.41 -8.40 3.11
C ALA A 34 6.70 -9.48 3.88
N ALA A 35 5.43 -9.27 4.18
CA ALA A 35 4.66 -10.25 4.93
C ALA A 35 4.52 -11.55 4.15
N SER A 36 4.30 -11.45 2.84
CA SER A 36 4.20 -12.62 1.99
C SER A 36 5.49 -13.42 2.01
N GLU A 37 6.63 -12.74 1.96
CA GLU A 37 7.92 -13.43 2.02
C GLU A 37 8.15 -14.12 3.35
N LEU A 38 7.78 -13.45 4.43
CA LEU A 38 8.00 -14.01 5.76
C LEU A 38 7.07 -15.18 6.03
N GLU A 39 5.86 -15.12 5.50
CA GLU A 39 4.89 -16.20 5.71
C GLU A 39 5.16 -17.40 4.82
N GLY A 40 5.61 -17.14 3.61
CA GLY A 40 5.80 -18.20 2.64
C GLY A 40 4.56 -18.43 1.79
N ALA A 41 4.79 -18.81 0.55
CA ALA A 41 3.71 -18.89 -0.44
C ALA A 41 2.87 -20.14 -0.33
N GLU A 42 3.21 -21.06 0.54
CA GLU A 42 2.56 -22.36 0.55
C GLU A 42 1.34 -22.44 1.44
N SER A 43 1.17 -21.49 2.33
CA SER A 43 0.01 -21.49 3.22
C SER A 43 -1.11 -20.65 2.60
N PRO A 44 -2.35 -20.88 3.02
CA PRO A 44 -3.44 -20.01 2.57
C PRO A 44 -3.20 -18.56 2.95
N GLU A 45 -2.63 -18.34 4.12
CA GLU A 45 -2.31 -16.99 4.56
C GLU A 45 -1.26 -16.34 3.66
N GLY A 46 -0.23 -17.09 3.32
CA GLY A 46 0.81 -16.57 2.44
C GLY A 46 0.28 -16.24 1.05
N ARG A 47 -0.63 -17.07 0.54
CA ARG A 47 -1.21 -16.79 -0.77
C ARG A 47 -2.09 -15.55 -0.72
N ALA A 48 -2.85 -15.37 0.35
CA ALA A 48 -3.67 -14.16 0.48
C ALA A 48 -2.80 -12.92 0.56
N LEU A 49 -1.67 -13.01 1.25
CA LEU A 49 -0.73 -11.90 1.32
C LEU A 49 -0.11 -11.61 -0.04
N TYR A 50 0.20 -12.66 -0.78
CA TYR A 50 0.74 -12.47 -2.12
C TYR A 50 -0.25 -11.75 -3.03
N ASP A 51 -1.52 -12.14 -2.96
CA ASP A 51 -2.55 -11.47 -3.76
C ASP A 51 -2.67 -10.00 -3.38
N ALA A 52 -2.65 -9.71 -2.08
CA ALA A 52 -2.68 -8.32 -1.65
C ALA A 52 -1.45 -7.56 -2.15
N ALA A 53 -0.29 -8.22 -2.15
CA ALA A 53 0.93 -7.58 -2.63
C ALA A 53 0.83 -7.25 -4.12
N LEU A 54 0.25 -8.14 -4.92
CA LEU A 54 0.05 -7.85 -6.33
C LEU A 54 -0.85 -6.64 -6.52
N TYR A 55 -1.94 -6.60 -5.77
CA TYR A 55 -2.85 -5.46 -5.86
C TYR A 55 -2.12 -4.15 -5.56
N TRP A 56 -1.40 -4.12 -4.44
CA TRP A 56 -0.75 -2.87 -4.03
C TRP A 56 0.42 -2.49 -4.92
N SER A 57 1.13 -3.48 -5.48
CA SER A 57 2.18 -3.18 -6.43
C SER A 57 1.62 -2.51 -7.68
N LEU A 58 0.51 -3.01 -8.19
CA LEU A 58 -0.11 -2.39 -9.34
C LEU A 58 -0.64 -1.00 -8.99
N ALA A 59 -1.22 -0.85 -7.81
CA ALA A 59 -1.70 0.45 -7.36
C ALA A 59 -0.55 1.46 -7.27
N ALA A 60 0.60 1.01 -6.77
CA ALA A 60 1.75 1.89 -6.65
C ALA A 60 2.27 2.32 -8.02
N MET A 61 2.30 1.38 -8.97
CA MET A 61 2.74 1.74 -10.31
C MET A 61 1.80 2.73 -10.99
N ARG A 62 0.50 2.54 -10.82
CA ARG A 62 -0.47 3.45 -11.39
C ARG A 62 -0.40 4.82 -10.74
N ALA A 63 -0.33 4.86 -9.42
CA ALA A 63 -0.24 6.12 -8.72
C ALA A 63 1.06 6.83 -9.06
N GLY A 64 2.15 6.07 -9.23
CA GLY A 64 3.41 6.63 -9.63
C GLY A 64 3.35 7.30 -10.99
N THR A 65 2.72 6.63 -11.96
CA THR A 65 2.55 7.21 -13.27
C THR A 65 1.76 8.51 -13.19
N ALA A 66 0.67 8.50 -12.42
CA ALA A 66 -0.16 9.69 -12.26
C ALA A 66 0.61 10.83 -11.59
N ALA A 67 1.57 10.49 -10.76
CA ALA A 67 2.38 11.49 -10.07
C ALA A 67 3.65 11.87 -10.84
N GLY A 68 3.82 11.34 -12.03
CA GLY A 68 4.98 11.69 -12.86
C GLY A 68 6.24 10.93 -12.51
N ARG A 69 6.16 9.87 -11.75
CA ARG A 69 7.33 9.08 -11.45
C ARG A 69 7.58 8.06 -12.55
N THR A 70 8.86 7.78 -12.81
CA THR A 70 9.19 6.75 -13.78
C THR A 70 8.93 5.38 -13.17
N SER A 71 8.75 4.38 -14.03
CA SER A 71 8.59 3.01 -13.56
C SER A 71 9.77 2.57 -12.72
N GLN A 72 10.97 2.93 -13.14
CA GLN A 72 12.18 2.56 -12.39
C GLN A 72 12.16 3.15 -10.99
N ALA A 73 11.78 4.43 -10.88
CA ALA A 73 11.74 5.06 -9.56
C ALA A 73 10.69 4.42 -8.68
N ALA A 74 9.52 4.10 -9.26
CA ALA A 74 8.46 3.46 -8.47
C ALA A 74 8.89 2.08 -8.01
N GLU A 75 9.56 1.31 -8.85
CA GLU A 75 10.05 0.00 -8.44
C GLU A 75 11.10 0.11 -7.34
N ASN A 76 11.99 1.09 -7.46
CA ASN A 76 12.99 1.29 -6.43
C ASN A 76 12.36 1.66 -5.09
N ASP A 77 11.34 2.50 -5.12
CA ASP A 77 10.64 2.88 -3.90
C ASP A 77 9.98 1.67 -3.26
N GLN A 78 9.36 0.81 -4.07
CA GLN A 78 8.73 -0.39 -3.55
C GLN A 78 9.76 -1.35 -2.96
N THR A 79 10.92 -1.47 -3.59
CA THR A 79 11.98 -2.34 -3.07
C THR A 79 12.43 -1.87 -1.70
N ARG A 80 12.65 -0.56 -1.55
CA ARG A 80 13.05 -0.02 -0.26
C ARG A 80 11.97 -0.24 0.78
N ALA A 81 10.71 -0.06 0.40
CA ALA A 81 9.61 -0.27 1.33
C ALA A 81 9.52 -1.74 1.76
N ARG A 82 9.80 -2.67 0.84
CA ARG A 82 9.79 -4.08 1.18
C ARG A 82 10.90 -4.43 2.15
N ILE A 83 12.11 -3.92 1.90
CA ILE A 83 13.23 -4.20 2.79
C ILE A 83 12.94 -3.68 4.18
N GLU A 84 12.42 -2.46 4.27
CA GLU A 84 12.06 -1.89 5.56
C GLU A 84 10.92 -2.69 6.21
N GLY A 85 9.96 -3.15 5.40
CA GLY A 85 8.86 -3.96 5.89
C GLY A 85 9.34 -5.27 6.51
N VAL A 86 10.28 -5.95 5.84
CA VAL A 86 10.84 -7.18 6.40
C VAL A 86 11.49 -6.90 7.74
N ARG A 87 12.25 -5.82 7.82
CA ARG A 87 12.93 -5.49 9.05
C ARG A 87 11.94 -5.21 10.18
N GLN A 88 10.91 -4.42 9.89
CA GLN A 88 9.95 -4.05 10.93
C GLN A 88 9.07 -5.21 11.35
N LEU A 89 8.60 -6.00 10.40
CA LEU A 89 7.75 -7.13 10.73
C LEU A 89 8.53 -8.23 11.44
N SER A 90 9.79 -8.43 11.07
CA SER A 90 10.62 -9.40 11.76
C SER A 90 10.88 -8.98 13.20
N ALA A 91 10.94 -7.69 13.45
CA ALA A 91 11.10 -7.17 14.81
C ALA A 91 9.77 -7.06 15.55
N ASP A 92 8.68 -7.48 14.90
CA ASP A 92 7.36 -7.47 15.51
C ASP A 92 6.91 -6.07 15.92
N ALA A 93 7.23 -5.09 15.11
CA ALA A 93 6.90 -3.70 15.41
C ALA A 93 5.39 -3.50 15.36
N PRO A 94 4.77 -3.00 16.43
CA PRO A 94 3.30 -2.89 16.46
C PRO A 94 2.73 -1.99 15.38
N ALA A 95 3.42 -0.89 15.09
CA ALA A 95 2.92 0.04 14.07
C ALA A 95 2.93 -0.61 12.69
N ALA A 96 3.97 -1.39 12.39
CA ALA A 96 4.03 -2.07 11.10
C ALA A 96 2.94 -3.12 10.98
N ARG A 97 2.67 -3.85 12.06
CA ARG A 97 1.62 -4.85 12.04
C ARG A 97 0.25 -4.24 11.86
N ALA A 98 0.00 -3.11 12.51
CA ALA A 98 -1.27 -2.41 12.34
C ALA A 98 -1.42 -1.89 10.93
N ALA A 99 -0.35 -1.34 10.37
CA ALA A 99 -0.39 -0.84 9.00
C ALA A 99 -0.63 -1.97 8.01
N LEU A 100 0.03 -3.11 8.22
CA LEU A 100 -0.18 -4.28 7.36
C LEU A 100 -1.64 -4.70 7.39
N ARG A 101 -2.23 -4.74 8.58
CA ARG A 101 -3.62 -5.15 8.70
C ARG A 101 -4.53 -4.22 7.90
N GLN A 102 -4.29 -2.92 7.99
CA GLN A 102 -5.09 -1.96 7.22
C GLN A 102 -4.89 -2.14 5.72
N CYS A 103 -3.67 -2.39 5.30
CA CYS A 103 -3.41 -2.61 3.88
C CYS A 103 -4.15 -3.85 3.38
N ARG A 104 -4.19 -4.90 4.18
CA ARG A 104 -4.89 -6.12 3.80
C ARG A 104 -6.39 -5.89 3.70
N GLU A 105 -6.94 -5.14 4.64
CA GLU A 105 -8.38 -4.89 4.65
C GLU A 105 -8.82 -4.05 3.46
N ARG A 106 -7.95 -3.21 2.97
CA ARG A 106 -8.28 -2.33 1.86
C ARG A 106 -8.04 -2.96 0.49
N ALA A 107 -7.32 -4.07 0.44
CA ALA A 107 -7.12 -4.76 -0.82
C ALA A 107 -8.33 -5.63 -1.13
N PRO A 108 -8.83 -5.59 -2.36
CA PRO A 108 -9.96 -6.46 -2.71
C PRO A 108 -9.54 -7.91 -2.65
N LYS A 109 -10.49 -8.76 -2.35
CA LYS A 109 -10.24 -10.19 -2.37
C LYS A 109 -10.32 -10.69 -3.79
N LEU A 110 -9.35 -11.52 -4.13
CA LEU A 110 -9.29 -12.10 -5.45
C LEU A 110 -9.75 -13.54 -5.34
N ASP A 111 -10.98 -13.78 -5.65
CA ASP A 111 -11.53 -15.14 -5.56
C ASP A 111 -11.63 -15.80 -6.89
#